data_7e609c63cb34c005247ca046043444af
#
_entry.id   7e609c63cb34c005247ca046043444af
#
_cell.length_a   1.000
_cell.length_b   1.000
_cell.length_c   1.000
_cell.angle_alpha   90.00
_cell.angle_beta   90.00
_cell.angle_gamma   90.00
#
_symmetry.space_group_name_H-M   'P 1'
#
loop_
_entity.id
_entity.type
_entity.pdbx_description
1 polymer ?
#
loop_
_entity_poly.entity_id
_entity_poly.type
_entity_poly.pdbx_seq_one_letter_code
_entity_poly.pdbx_strand_id
1 'polypeptide(L)'
;MNYHIEHAKYKYGCITAVGWLAGDTADVHTSVWAEDAKGIRISCETRRMEREDVREALFPQETQCLFGFRIKFPAVPGKAYFLCLGDGTQVSKCRTTSKEVQKTGSIPDNLKARLRTAILSRKNETGQTEKSPYDTGSGIKKIQAVRRQEICFSVAVPLYNTDHEHLADMLESVFHQTYENWELCLADGSPVSILESCRGQEDRLSRVIEEFLTDPRVKYVHLPENRGISGNSNEAFRLAEGDFVVMLDHDDLLEADALSQAAAVLYVRPDTDFVYSDSDLTDHDGLYCYNPLYKPDWSPETLICANYITHLSVVRRELLMQLGGLKPEYDGAQDWDLFLRIGEATDRICHIPKVLYHWRAAETSTALDVSLKPYAREAQLRAVSDYLTRRGVPGRAVFVDRGSTCIRVEWQDNLPEADVVIRR
;
A
#
# COMPACT_ATOMS: atom_id res chain seq x y z
N MET A 1 19.62 -9.70 -27.65
CA MET A 1 18.46 -9.72 -26.71
C MET A 1 18.91 -9.37 -25.30
N ASN A 2 18.32 -8.36 -24.69
CA ASN A 2 18.58 -7.91 -23.32
C ASN A 2 17.35 -8.20 -22.45
N TYR A 3 17.55 -8.70 -21.24
CA TYR A 3 16.44 -8.97 -20.32
C TYR A 3 16.89 -8.94 -18.86
N HIS A 4 15.93 -8.77 -17.97
CA HIS A 4 16.14 -8.89 -16.53
C HIS A 4 14.86 -9.40 -15.87
N ILE A 5 14.99 -10.37 -14.97
CA ILE A 5 13.92 -10.82 -14.08
C ILE A 5 14.12 -10.08 -12.75
N GLU A 6 13.20 -9.21 -12.42
CA GLU A 6 13.27 -8.37 -11.23
C GLU A 6 12.83 -9.13 -10.00
N HIS A 7 11.68 -9.76 -10.11
CA HIS A 7 11.06 -10.53 -9.05
C HIS A 7 10.48 -11.81 -9.61
N ALA A 8 10.48 -12.87 -8.78
CA ALA A 8 9.62 -14.00 -8.99
C ALA A 8 9.25 -14.63 -7.66
N LYS A 9 8.00 -14.95 -7.48
CA LYS A 9 7.44 -15.46 -6.25
C LYS A 9 6.56 -16.67 -6.53
N TYR A 10 6.64 -17.67 -5.65
CA TYR A 10 5.70 -18.78 -5.64
C TYR A 10 4.63 -18.49 -4.59
N LYS A 11 3.36 -18.40 -5.01
CA LYS A 11 2.21 -18.21 -4.16
C LYS A 11 1.03 -19.03 -4.68
N TYR A 12 0.23 -19.55 -3.78
CA TYR A 12 -1.06 -20.20 -4.06
C TYR A 12 -1.07 -21.20 -5.20
N GLY A 13 0.04 -21.96 -5.36
CA GLY A 13 0.16 -22.94 -6.43
C GLY A 13 0.65 -22.41 -7.77
N CYS A 14 0.99 -21.12 -7.85
CA CYS A 14 1.53 -20.48 -9.05
C CYS A 14 2.90 -19.87 -8.83
N ILE A 15 3.69 -19.77 -9.87
CA ILE A 15 4.85 -18.88 -9.94
C ILE A 15 4.43 -17.64 -10.73
N THR A 16 4.64 -16.46 -10.14
CA THR A 16 4.53 -15.17 -10.82
C THR A 16 5.92 -14.60 -10.98
N ALA A 17 6.29 -14.17 -12.19
CA ALA A 17 7.57 -13.50 -12.46
C ALA A 17 7.32 -12.19 -13.21
N VAL A 18 8.06 -11.15 -12.80
CA VAL A 18 8.04 -9.80 -13.37
C VAL A 18 9.44 -9.43 -13.82
N GLY A 19 9.54 -8.72 -14.92
CA GLY A 19 10.80 -8.26 -15.46
C GLY A 19 10.64 -7.47 -16.74
N TRP A 20 11.74 -7.33 -17.48
CA TRP A 20 11.70 -6.72 -18.79
C TRP A 20 12.52 -7.53 -19.80
N LEU A 21 12.15 -7.38 -21.07
CA LEU A 21 12.77 -8.06 -22.21
C LEU A 21 12.75 -7.12 -23.41
N ALA A 22 13.93 -6.86 -23.97
CA ALA A 22 14.11 -6.02 -25.15
C ALA A 22 14.95 -6.75 -26.19
N GLY A 23 14.57 -6.62 -27.47
CA GLY A 23 15.39 -7.05 -28.59
C GLY A 23 16.61 -6.13 -28.80
N ASP A 24 17.34 -6.38 -29.86
CA ASP A 24 18.48 -5.53 -30.23
C ASP A 24 18.03 -4.18 -30.85
N THR A 25 16.78 -4.13 -31.33
CA THR A 25 16.08 -2.91 -31.74
C THR A 25 14.68 -2.88 -31.11
N ALA A 26 14.06 -1.71 -31.04
CA ALA A 26 12.74 -1.50 -30.45
C ALA A 26 11.62 -2.31 -31.16
N ASP A 27 11.76 -2.55 -32.46
CA ASP A 27 10.77 -3.24 -33.29
C ASP A 27 10.82 -4.77 -33.18
N VAL A 28 11.79 -5.33 -32.46
CA VAL A 28 11.93 -6.80 -32.32
C VAL A 28 10.81 -7.34 -31.46
N HIS A 29 10.04 -8.26 -32.03
CA HIS A 29 8.95 -8.92 -31.32
C HIS A 29 9.49 -9.88 -30.24
N THR A 30 9.24 -9.57 -28.99
CA THR A 30 9.69 -10.37 -27.85
C THR A 30 8.54 -11.20 -27.25
N SER A 31 8.84 -12.40 -26.75
CA SER A 31 7.87 -13.30 -26.14
C SER A 31 8.38 -13.90 -24.84
N VAL A 32 7.44 -14.16 -23.91
CA VAL A 32 7.72 -14.78 -22.61
C VAL A 32 6.77 -15.96 -22.43
N TRP A 33 7.29 -17.12 -22.00
CA TRP A 33 6.49 -18.31 -21.70
C TRP A 33 7.18 -19.17 -20.63
N ALA A 34 6.46 -20.14 -20.08
CA ALA A 34 7.00 -21.10 -19.12
C ALA A 34 7.04 -22.54 -19.71
N GLU A 35 8.02 -23.32 -19.30
CA GLU A 35 8.16 -24.74 -19.62
C GLU A 35 8.42 -25.56 -18.35
N ASP A 36 7.97 -26.82 -18.36
CA ASP A 36 8.34 -27.78 -17.33
C ASP A 36 9.77 -28.31 -17.51
N ALA A 37 10.21 -29.17 -16.61
CA ALA A 37 11.55 -29.77 -16.66
C ALA A 37 11.78 -30.67 -17.90
N LYS A 38 10.72 -31.03 -18.64
CA LYS A 38 10.77 -31.80 -19.88
C LYS A 38 10.73 -30.92 -21.12
N GLY A 39 10.64 -29.60 -20.97
CA GLY A 39 10.51 -28.63 -22.07
C GLY A 39 9.09 -28.53 -22.64
N ILE A 40 8.07 -29.00 -21.90
CA ILE A 40 6.69 -28.88 -22.32
C ILE A 40 6.18 -27.51 -21.88
N ARG A 41 5.61 -26.73 -22.82
CA ARG A 41 5.02 -25.43 -22.53
C ARG A 41 3.84 -25.59 -21.56
N ILE A 42 3.81 -24.68 -20.58
CA ILE A 42 2.76 -24.59 -19.58
C ILE A 42 1.82 -23.45 -19.97
N SER A 43 0.53 -23.62 -19.75
CA SER A 43 -0.43 -22.53 -19.89
C SER A 43 -0.08 -21.44 -18.91
N CYS A 44 0.07 -20.20 -19.36
CA CYS A 44 0.44 -19.06 -18.53
C CYS A 44 -0.36 -17.83 -18.92
N GLU A 45 -0.64 -17.02 -17.94
CA GLU A 45 -1.13 -15.66 -18.11
C GLU A 45 0.08 -14.76 -18.33
N THR A 46 0.05 -13.94 -19.38
CA THR A 46 1.12 -12.99 -19.67
C THR A 46 0.55 -11.61 -19.89
N ARG A 47 1.16 -10.61 -19.26
CA ARG A 47 0.86 -9.18 -19.47
C ARG A 47 2.12 -8.45 -19.90
N ARG A 48 1.99 -7.57 -20.88
CA ARG A 48 3.06 -6.67 -21.28
C ARG A 48 2.83 -5.30 -20.65
N MET A 49 3.91 -4.63 -20.25
CA MET A 49 3.86 -3.38 -19.51
C MET A 49 4.82 -2.37 -20.11
N GLU A 50 4.48 -1.09 -20.03
CA GLU A 50 5.41 -0.02 -20.34
C GLU A 50 6.51 0.05 -19.26
N ARG A 51 7.74 0.24 -19.70
CA ARG A 51 8.92 0.42 -18.85
C ARG A 51 9.71 1.60 -19.39
N GLU A 52 9.31 2.77 -18.94
CA GLU A 52 9.90 4.02 -19.37
C GLU A 52 11.39 4.10 -19.04
N ASP A 53 11.80 3.61 -17.89
CA ASP A 53 13.20 3.50 -17.47
C ASP A 53 14.05 2.63 -18.42
N VAL A 54 13.50 1.50 -18.89
CA VAL A 54 14.15 0.62 -19.86
C VAL A 54 14.16 1.27 -21.24
N ARG A 55 13.05 1.90 -21.65
CA ARG A 55 12.94 2.64 -22.91
C ARG A 55 13.98 3.75 -22.99
N GLU A 56 14.05 4.62 -21.99
CA GLU A 56 15.01 5.73 -21.95
C GLU A 56 16.47 5.25 -21.95
N ALA A 57 16.75 4.14 -21.27
CA ALA A 57 18.09 3.58 -21.18
C ALA A 57 18.56 2.92 -22.49
N LEU A 58 17.66 2.25 -23.21
CA LEU A 58 17.99 1.44 -24.40
C LEU A 58 17.62 2.13 -25.72
N PHE A 59 16.47 2.80 -25.77
CA PHE A 59 15.84 3.35 -26.97
C PHE A 59 15.30 4.76 -26.72
N PRO A 60 16.14 5.76 -26.42
CA PRO A 60 15.70 7.10 -26.00
C PRO A 60 14.94 7.88 -27.09
N GLN A 61 14.98 7.42 -28.34
CA GLN A 61 14.25 8.03 -29.47
C GLN A 61 12.83 7.48 -29.64
N GLU A 62 12.49 6.39 -28.94
CA GLU A 62 11.17 5.77 -29.05
C GLU A 62 10.18 6.41 -28.08
N THR A 63 8.92 6.50 -28.48
CA THR A 63 7.88 7.16 -27.68
C THR A 63 7.05 6.17 -26.85
N GLN A 64 6.87 4.94 -27.33
CA GLN A 64 6.12 3.88 -26.64
C GLN A 64 6.71 2.50 -26.94
N CYS A 65 7.07 1.74 -25.92
CA CYS A 65 7.52 0.36 -26.06
C CYS A 65 7.16 -0.47 -24.83
N LEU A 66 6.56 -1.63 -25.07
CA LEU A 66 6.15 -2.57 -24.00
C LEU A 66 7.30 -3.53 -23.68
N PHE A 67 8.34 -3.07 -23.01
CA PHE A 67 9.48 -3.88 -22.62
C PHE A 67 9.23 -4.71 -21.36
N GLY A 68 8.36 -4.25 -20.45
CA GLY A 68 7.99 -4.98 -19.26
C GLY A 68 7.17 -6.22 -19.56
N PHE A 69 7.29 -7.24 -18.73
CA PHE A 69 6.43 -8.41 -18.73
C PHE A 69 6.08 -8.85 -17.31
N ARG A 70 4.88 -9.40 -17.19
CA ARG A 70 4.45 -10.24 -16.09
C ARG A 70 4.00 -11.57 -16.65
N ILE A 71 4.40 -12.67 -16.03
CA ILE A 71 3.96 -14.02 -16.37
C ILE A 71 3.56 -14.76 -15.10
N LYS A 72 2.40 -15.41 -15.11
CA LYS A 72 1.88 -16.27 -14.04
C LYS A 72 1.55 -17.64 -14.59
N PHE A 73 2.01 -18.69 -13.93
CA PHE A 73 1.76 -20.07 -14.36
C PHE A 73 1.64 -21.04 -13.18
N PRO A 74 0.81 -22.11 -13.30
CA PRO A 74 0.66 -23.12 -12.27
C PRO A 74 1.98 -23.83 -11.98
N ALA A 75 2.31 -24.02 -10.72
CA ALA A 75 3.54 -24.67 -10.30
C ALA A 75 3.31 -25.58 -9.09
N VAL A 76 4.04 -26.68 -9.03
CA VAL A 76 4.00 -27.66 -7.93
C VAL A 76 5.24 -27.48 -7.07
N PRO A 77 5.12 -27.42 -5.73
CA PRO A 77 6.27 -27.30 -4.84
C PRO A 77 7.32 -28.37 -5.11
N GLY A 78 8.60 -27.97 -5.12
CA GLY A 78 9.73 -28.87 -5.33
C GLY A 78 10.01 -29.24 -6.78
N LYS A 79 9.15 -28.91 -7.74
CA LYS A 79 9.45 -29.09 -9.17
C LYS A 79 10.20 -27.89 -9.73
N ALA A 80 11.02 -28.15 -10.74
CA ALA A 80 11.73 -27.11 -11.50
C ALA A 80 10.94 -26.73 -12.75
N TYR A 81 10.94 -25.45 -13.05
CA TYR A 81 10.35 -24.85 -14.23
C TYR A 81 11.37 -23.97 -14.93
N PHE A 82 11.12 -23.61 -16.17
CA PHE A 82 11.96 -22.69 -16.93
C PHE A 82 11.11 -21.55 -17.44
N LEU A 83 11.47 -20.33 -17.03
CA LEU A 83 10.98 -19.11 -17.63
C LEU A 83 11.79 -18.90 -18.92
N CYS A 84 11.11 -18.84 -20.04
CA CYS A 84 11.70 -18.73 -21.36
C CYS A 84 11.42 -17.32 -21.92
N LEU A 85 12.48 -16.67 -22.40
CA LEU A 85 12.44 -15.32 -22.95
C LEU A 85 13.04 -15.39 -24.36
N GLY A 86 12.30 -14.92 -25.36
CA GLY A 86 12.73 -15.01 -26.75
C GLY A 86 12.44 -13.74 -27.54
N ASP A 87 13.29 -13.45 -28.53
CA ASP A 87 13.15 -12.34 -29.48
C ASP A 87 12.90 -12.80 -30.93
N GLY A 88 12.48 -14.05 -31.10
CA GLY A 88 12.25 -14.67 -32.40
C GLY A 88 13.52 -15.29 -33.02
N THR A 89 14.71 -14.90 -32.62
CA THR A 89 16.01 -15.44 -33.10
C THR A 89 16.76 -16.21 -32.04
N GLN A 90 16.62 -15.81 -30.78
CA GLN A 90 17.27 -16.38 -29.61
C GLN A 90 16.26 -16.66 -28.49
N VAL A 91 16.54 -17.68 -27.67
CA VAL A 91 15.75 -18.02 -26.49
C VAL A 91 16.69 -18.20 -25.32
N SER A 92 16.43 -17.44 -24.26
CA SER A 92 17.08 -17.60 -22.95
C SER A 92 16.14 -18.35 -22.01
N LYS A 93 16.69 -19.28 -21.22
CA LYS A 93 15.94 -20.08 -20.26
C LYS A 93 16.48 -19.85 -18.86
N CYS A 94 15.61 -19.35 -17.97
CA CYS A 94 15.93 -19.15 -16.56
C CYS A 94 15.23 -20.22 -15.73
N ARG A 95 16.00 -20.99 -14.96
CA ARG A 95 15.43 -22.01 -14.07
C ARG A 95 14.74 -21.34 -12.90
N THR A 96 13.51 -21.73 -12.64
CA THR A 96 12.72 -21.29 -11.50
C THR A 96 12.30 -22.48 -10.66
N THR A 97 12.32 -22.34 -9.35
CA THR A 97 11.74 -23.32 -8.41
C THR A 97 10.85 -22.59 -7.44
N SER A 98 9.98 -23.30 -6.72
CA SER A 98 9.17 -22.71 -5.65
C SER A 98 9.99 -22.09 -4.50
N LYS A 99 11.31 -22.30 -4.47
CA LYS A 99 12.22 -21.75 -3.44
C LYS A 99 13.19 -20.70 -3.95
N GLU A 100 13.51 -20.70 -5.24
CA GLU A 100 14.50 -19.78 -5.83
C GLU A 100 14.16 -19.50 -7.29
N VAL A 101 14.18 -18.21 -7.64
CA VAL A 101 14.37 -17.77 -9.02
C VAL A 101 15.83 -17.37 -9.15
N GLN A 102 16.61 -18.17 -9.91
CA GLN A 102 17.97 -17.75 -10.21
C GLN A 102 17.94 -16.51 -11.10
N LYS A 103 18.38 -15.39 -10.55
CA LYS A 103 18.65 -14.16 -11.30
C LYS A 103 19.81 -14.42 -12.27
N THR A 104 19.53 -14.90 -13.46
CA THR A 104 20.52 -15.06 -14.51
C THR A 104 20.08 -14.29 -15.74
N GLY A 105 20.38 -13.01 -15.74
CA GLY A 105 20.46 -12.21 -16.94
C GLY A 105 21.76 -11.42 -16.85
N SER A 106 22.67 -11.56 -17.78
CA SER A 106 23.83 -10.70 -17.85
C SER A 106 23.39 -9.36 -18.44
N ILE A 107 23.01 -8.42 -17.58
CA ILE A 107 22.93 -7.01 -18.01
C ILE A 107 24.39 -6.60 -18.31
N PRO A 108 24.73 -6.15 -19.52
CA PRO A 108 26.05 -5.61 -19.80
C PRO A 108 26.38 -4.49 -18.82
N ASP A 109 27.63 -4.40 -18.35
CA ASP A 109 28.00 -3.44 -17.29
C ASP A 109 27.78 -1.97 -17.68
N ASN A 110 27.90 -1.65 -18.98
CA ASN A 110 27.54 -0.34 -19.52
C ASN A 110 26.04 -0.04 -19.40
N LEU A 111 25.19 -1.05 -19.51
CA LEU A 111 23.75 -0.92 -19.38
C LEU A 111 23.32 -0.81 -17.92
N LYS A 112 23.97 -1.56 -17.00
CA LYS A 112 23.80 -1.40 -15.55
C LYS A 112 24.14 0.03 -15.11
N ALA A 113 25.18 0.61 -15.67
CA ALA A 113 25.58 2.00 -15.41
C ALA A 113 24.52 2.98 -15.92
N ARG A 114 23.97 2.79 -17.14
CA ARG A 114 22.91 3.64 -17.70
C ARG A 114 21.58 3.53 -16.95
N LEU A 115 21.16 2.33 -16.60
CA LEU A 115 19.96 2.10 -15.76
C LEU A 115 20.12 2.71 -14.37
N ARG A 116 21.30 2.57 -13.73
CA ARG A 116 21.62 3.24 -12.47
C ARG A 116 21.57 4.76 -12.60
N THR A 117 22.09 5.32 -13.71
CA THR A 117 22.07 6.77 -13.95
C THR A 117 20.65 7.28 -14.16
N ALA A 118 19.81 6.56 -14.91
CA ALA A 118 18.41 6.93 -15.14
C ALA A 118 17.59 6.86 -13.82
N ILE A 119 17.85 5.85 -12.96
CA ILE A 119 17.23 5.75 -11.64
C ILE A 119 17.74 6.85 -10.69
N LEU A 120 19.04 7.19 -10.76
CA LEU A 120 19.65 8.20 -9.90
C LEU A 120 19.32 9.63 -10.37
N SER A 121 19.13 9.88 -11.68
CA SER A 121 18.69 11.20 -12.17
C SER A 121 17.26 11.51 -11.70
N ARG A 122 16.36 10.53 -11.67
CA ARG A 122 15.03 10.69 -11.03
C ARG A 122 15.11 10.94 -9.52
N LYS A 123 16.10 10.36 -8.81
CA LYS A 123 16.34 10.65 -7.37
C LYS A 123 16.93 12.03 -7.12
N ASN A 124 17.68 12.58 -8.07
CA ASN A 124 18.32 13.89 -7.92
C ASN A 124 17.40 15.07 -8.28
N GLU A 125 16.29 14.84 -8.99
CA GLU A 125 15.24 15.86 -9.18
C GLU A 125 14.37 16.06 -7.95
N THR A 126 14.41 15.14 -6.97
CA THR A 126 13.70 15.22 -5.69
C THR A 126 14.67 15.43 -4.51
N GLY A 127 15.54 16.42 -4.56
CA GLY A 127 16.23 17.05 -3.43
C GLY A 127 16.93 16.13 -2.44
N GLN A 128 18.20 16.42 -2.24
CA GLN A 128 19.09 16.17 -1.11
C GLN A 128 18.55 15.26 0.01
N THR A 129 19.13 14.07 0.13
CA THR A 129 19.05 13.27 1.36
C THR A 129 19.81 13.97 2.49
N GLU A 130 19.17 14.85 3.22
CA GLU A 130 19.59 15.12 4.59
C GLU A 130 19.42 13.83 5.39
N LYS A 131 20.51 13.40 6.03
CA LYS A 131 20.47 12.27 6.96
C LYS A 131 19.45 12.61 8.04
N SER A 132 18.40 11.80 8.15
CA SER A 132 17.46 11.88 9.26
C SER A 132 18.24 11.89 10.59
N PRO A 133 17.95 12.80 11.53
CA PRO A 133 18.56 12.81 12.85
C PRO A 133 18.28 11.54 13.68
N TYR A 134 17.50 10.62 13.15
CA TYR A 134 17.09 9.36 13.79
C TYR A 134 17.82 8.12 13.27
N ASP A 135 18.84 8.26 12.42
CA ASP A 135 19.70 7.13 12.02
C ASP A 135 20.66 6.74 13.16
N THR A 136 20.06 6.26 14.26
CA THR A 136 20.78 5.69 15.40
C THR A 136 20.98 4.19 15.21
N GLY A 137 21.82 3.83 14.24
CA GLY A 137 22.25 2.45 13.99
C GLY A 137 23.00 1.76 15.14
N SER A 138 22.91 2.26 16.37
CA SER A 138 23.59 1.67 17.54
C SER A 138 22.77 1.62 18.83
N GLY A 139 21.51 2.11 18.85
CA GLY A 139 20.72 2.26 20.08
C GLY A 139 19.81 1.07 20.45
N ILE A 140 19.53 0.14 19.56
CA ILE A 140 18.49 -0.90 19.77
C ILE A 140 18.97 -2.08 20.65
N LYS A 141 20.22 -2.15 21.03
CA LYS A 141 20.78 -3.33 21.75
C LYS A 141 20.55 -3.39 23.27
N LYS A 142 19.79 -2.49 23.89
CA LYS A 142 19.55 -2.52 25.35
C LYS A 142 18.20 -1.99 25.82
N ILE A 143 17.10 -2.48 25.24
CA ILE A 143 15.77 -2.33 25.87
C ILE A 143 15.21 -3.74 26.15
N GLN A 144 15.97 -4.54 26.88
CA GLN A 144 15.42 -5.72 27.57
C GLN A 144 15.43 -5.43 29.06
N ALA A 145 14.23 -5.44 29.64
CA ALA A 145 13.90 -5.50 31.06
C ALA A 145 13.20 -4.26 31.66
N VAL A 146 12.07 -3.89 31.11
CA VAL A 146 10.95 -3.44 31.95
C VAL A 146 9.74 -4.24 31.45
N ARG A 147 9.03 -5.00 32.32
CA ARG A 147 7.71 -5.54 32.00
C ARG A 147 6.77 -4.37 31.76
N ARG A 148 6.80 -3.79 30.56
CA ARG A 148 5.77 -2.92 30.05
C ARG A 148 4.64 -3.81 29.55
N GLN A 149 3.42 -3.42 29.85
CA GLN A 149 2.25 -4.05 29.28
C GLN A 149 2.42 -4.08 27.78
N GLU A 150 2.41 -5.25 27.17
CA GLU A 150 2.57 -5.37 25.71
C GLU A 150 1.39 -4.71 25.03
N ILE A 151 1.67 -3.75 24.16
CA ILE A 151 0.64 -3.04 23.38
C ILE A 151 -0.03 -4.03 22.44
N CYS A 152 -1.34 -4.14 22.48
CA CYS A 152 -2.10 -4.95 21.54
C CYS A 152 -2.63 -4.07 20.39
N PHE A 153 -2.36 -4.47 19.14
CA PHE A 153 -2.89 -3.83 17.95
C PHE A 153 -4.08 -4.59 17.41
N SER A 154 -5.19 -3.90 17.16
CA SER A 154 -6.33 -4.43 16.38
C SER A 154 -6.19 -3.96 14.94
N VAL A 155 -5.82 -4.83 14.02
CA VAL A 155 -5.82 -4.53 12.60
C VAL A 155 -7.25 -4.65 12.08
N ALA A 156 -7.85 -3.53 11.70
CA ALA A 156 -9.25 -3.45 11.31
C ALA A 156 -9.38 -3.30 9.78
N VAL A 157 -10.11 -4.23 9.17
CA VAL A 157 -10.23 -4.36 7.72
C VAL A 157 -11.70 -4.48 7.31
N PRO A 158 -12.24 -3.53 6.56
CA PRO A 158 -13.54 -3.68 5.91
C PRO A 158 -13.40 -4.52 4.64
N LEU A 159 -14.26 -5.54 4.46
CA LEU A 159 -14.30 -6.35 3.25
C LEU A 159 -15.56 -6.04 2.45
N TYR A 160 -15.42 -5.99 1.12
CA TYR A 160 -16.54 -5.92 0.19
C TYR A 160 -16.13 -6.42 -1.20
N ASN A 161 -16.70 -7.54 -1.64
CA ASN A 161 -16.40 -8.16 -2.95
C ASN A 161 -14.89 -8.29 -3.20
N THR A 162 -14.13 -8.64 -2.15
CA THR A 162 -12.68 -8.68 -2.18
C THR A 162 -12.19 -9.79 -3.08
N ASP A 163 -11.23 -9.46 -3.96
CA ASP A 163 -10.51 -10.47 -4.73
C ASP A 163 -9.76 -11.41 -3.80
N HIS A 164 -9.86 -12.73 -4.03
CA HIS A 164 -9.30 -13.73 -3.12
C HIS A 164 -7.75 -13.70 -3.08
N GLU A 165 -7.08 -13.35 -4.20
CA GLU A 165 -5.62 -13.24 -4.20
C GLU A 165 -5.17 -12.02 -3.40
N HIS A 166 -5.84 -10.88 -3.56
CA HIS A 166 -5.55 -9.68 -2.78
C HIS A 166 -5.83 -9.89 -1.29
N LEU A 167 -6.96 -10.53 -0.97
CA LEU A 167 -7.28 -10.87 0.42
C LEU A 167 -6.21 -11.76 1.04
N ALA A 168 -5.80 -12.81 0.34
CA ALA A 168 -4.76 -13.71 0.85
C ALA A 168 -3.42 -12.99 1.03
N ASP A 169 -3.06 -12.07 0.13
CA ASP A 169 -1.86 -11.25 0.24
C ASP A 169 -1.92 -10.32 1.45
N MET A 170 -3.05 -9.66 1.67
CA MET A 170 -3.31 -8.82 2.84
C MET A 170 -3.19 -9.63 4.13
N LEU A 171 -3.86 -10.80 4.21
CA LEU A 171 -3.79 -11.71 5.34
C LEU A 171 -2.34 -12.14 5.62
N GLU A 172 -1.60 -12.59 4.57
CA GLU A 172 -0.17 -12.91 4.72
C GLU A 172 0.64 -11.74 5.28
N SER A 173 0.39 -10.50 4.86
CA SER A 173 1.12 -9.33 5.33
C SER A 173 0.92 -9.07 6.83
N VAL A 174 -0.28 -9.34 7.34
CA VAL A 174 -0.61 -9.25 8.78
C VAL A 174 0.00 -10.41 9.57
N PHE A 175 -0.11 -11.64 9.07
CA PHE A 175 0.42 -12.82 9.75
C PHE A 175 1.94 -12.89 9.80
N HIS A 176 2.62 -12.21 8.87
CA HIS A 176 4.09 -12.10 8.85
C HIS A 176 4.64 -10.86 9.59
N GLN A 177 3.80 -10.16 10.36
CA GLN A 177 4.29 -9.06 11.18
C GLN A 177 5.31 -9.56 12.21
N THR A 178 6.42 -8.83 12.36
CA THR A 178 7.48 -9.15 13.34
C THR A 178 7.10 -8.84 14.78
N TYR A 179 6.00 -8.12 14.98
CA TYR A 179 5.37 -7.89 16.28
C TYR A 179 4.19 -8.85 16.44
N GLU A 180 4.15 -9.64 17.51
CA GLU A 180 3.24 -10.78 17.64
C GLU A 180 1.92 -10.47 18.36
N ASN A 181 1.87 -9.37 19.16
CA ASN A 181 0.68 -9.03 19.96
C ASN A 181 -0.32 -8.19 19.17
N TRP A 182 -1.04 -8.85 18.28
CA TRP A 182 -2.09 -8.27 17.45
C TRP A 182 -3.29 -9.21 17.32
N GLU A 183 -4.42 -8.61 16.97
CA GLU A 183 -5.63 -9.29 16.50
C GLU A 183 -6.06 -8.69 15.16
N LEU A 184 -6.78 -9.47 14.35
CA LEU A 184 -7.31 -9.06 13.06
C LEU A 184 -8.83 -9.02 13.11
N CYS A 185 -9.41 -7.85 12.83
CA CYS A 185 -10.84 -7.59 12.91
C CYS A 185 -11.41 -7.37 11.50
N LEU A 186 -12.13 -8.34 10.97
CA LEU A 186 -12.67 -8.36 9.61
C LEU A 186 -14.19 -8.17 9.65
N ALA A 187 -14.70 -7.15 8.94
CA ALA A 187 -16.12 -6.91 8.76
C ALA A 187 -16.50 -7.01 7.27
N ASP A 188 -17.17 -8.07 6.90
CA ASP A 188 -17.48 -8.44 5.51
C ASP A 188 -18.90 -8.03 5.14
N GLY A 189 -19.02 -6.98 4.34
CA GLY A 189 -20.27 -6.49 3.76
C GLY A 189 -20.61 -7.09 2.39
N SER A 190 -19.90 -8.12 1.94
CA SER A 190 -20.15 -8.77 0.65
C SER A 190 -21.51 -9.47 0.62
N PRO A 191 -22.20 -9.53 -0.52
CA PRO A 191 -23.47 -10.26 -0.66
C PRO A 191 -23.32 -11.76 -0.34
N VAL A 192 -22.19 -12.35 -0.71
CA VAL A 192 -21.77 -13.71 -0.32
C VAL A 192 -20.55 -13.56 0.55
N SER A 193 -20.57 -14.15 1.73
CA SER A 193 -19.42 -14.05 2.64
C SER A 193 -18.19 -14.72 2.07
N ILE A 194 -17.00 -14.21 2.43
CA ILE A 194 -15.74 -14.84 2.05
C ILE A 194 -15.68 -16.31 2.46
N LEU A 195 -16.18 -16.64 3.65
CA LEU A 195 -16.24 -18.03 4.11
C LEU A 195 -17.12 -18.91 3.22
N GLU A 196 -18.26 -18.41 2.76
CA GLU A 196 -19.12 -19.16 1.85
C GLU A 196 -18.51 -19.28 0.46
N SER A 197 -17.85 -18.25 -0.03
CA SER A 197 -17.20 -18.26 -1.35
C SER A 197 -16.02 -19.25 -1.42
N CYS A 198 -15.33 -19.48 -0.30
CA CYS A 198 -14.24 -20.47 -0.20
C CYS A 198 -14.74 -21.88 0.09
N ARG A 199 -15.91 -22.04 0.73
CA ARG A 199 -16.40 -23.33 1.20
C ARG A 199 -16.60 -24.32 0.07
N GLY A 200 -15.96 -25.50 0.21
CA GLY A 200 -16.06 -26.59 -0.76
C GLY A 200 -15.27 -26.38 -2.04
N GLN A 201 -14.51 -25.31 -2.13
CA GLN A 201 -13.53 -25.12 -3.21
C GLN A 201 -12.31 -26.02 -2.96
N GLU A 202 -11.87 -26.73 -4.00
CA GLU A 202 -10.70 -27.60 -3.90
C GLU A 202 -9.39 -26.87 -4.25
N ASP A 203 -9.47 -25.61 -4.66
CA ASP A 203 -8.31 -24.81 -4.97
C ASP A 203 -7.51 -24.43 -3.70
N ARG A 204 -6.23 -24.17 -3.92
CA ARG A 204 -5.30 -23.90 -2.84
C ARG A 204 -5.55 -22.53 -2.17
N LEU A 205 -6.00 -21.57 -2.94
CA LEU A 205 -6.20 -20.20 -2.46
C LEU A 205 -7.33 -20.15 -1.43
N SER A 206 -8.48 -20.76 -1.74
CA SER A 206 -9.61 -20.87 -0.80
C SER A 206 -9.23 -21.55 0.50
N ARG A 207 -8.44 -22.63 0.43
CA ARG A 207 -7.93 -23.31 1.65
C ARG A 207 -7.03 -22.42 2.50
N VAL A 208 -6.16 -21.63 1.88
CA VAL A 208 -5.28 -20.69 2.60
C VAL A 208 -6.09 -19.61 3.29
N ILE A 209 -7.10 -19.06 2.63
CA ILE A 209 -8.00 -18.07 3.23
C ILE A 209 -8.75 -18.69 4.42
N GLU A 210 -9.34 -19.88 4.27
CA GLU A 210 -10.01 -20.59 5.37
C GLU A 210 -9.07 -20.83 6.55
N GLU A 211 -7.82 -21.23 6.30
CA GLU A 211 -6.80 -21.44 7.34
C GLU A 211 -6.55 -20.14 8.13
N PHE A 212 -6.35 -19.01 7.46
CA PHE A 212 -6.18 -17.72 8.13
C PHE A 212 -7.41 -17.32 8.94
N LEU A 213 -8.61 -17.48 8.39
CA LEU A 213 -9.85 -17.10 9.06
C LEU A 213 -10.19 -17.98 10.28
N THR A 214 -9.54 -19.13 10.43
CA THR A 214 -9.70 -20.01 11.61
C THR A 214 -8.67 -19.73 12.71
N ASP A 215 -7.69 -18.85 12.52
CA ASP A 215 -6.73 -18.45 13.56
C ASP A 215 -7.47 -17.74 14.71
N PRO A 216 -7.19 -18.08 15.98
CA PRO A 216 -7.89 -17.50 17.13
C PRO A 216 -7.69 -15.99 17.31
N ARG A 217 -6.70 -15.39 16.65
CA ARG A 217 -6.49 -13.93 16.63
C ARG A 217 -7.40 -13.22 15.63
N VAL A 218 -8.12 -13.95 14.77
CA VAL A 218 -8.99 -13.39 13.74
C VAL A 218 -10.42 -13.33 14.24
N LYS A 219 -10.99 -12.15 14.26
CA LYS A 219 -12.39 -11.88 14.53
C LYS A 219 -13.08 -11.53 13.22
N TYR A 220 -13.96 -12.37 12.75
CA TYR A 220 -14.67 -12.21 11.48
C TYR A 220 -16.18 -12.09 11.71
N VAL A 221 -16.78 -11.10 11.08
CA VAL A 221 -18.23 -10.92 11.03
C VAL A 221 -18.70 -10.71 9.59
N HIS A 222 -19.68 -11.49 9.14
CA HIS A 222 -20.40 -11.21 7.90
C HIS A 222 -21.60 -10.32 8.22
N LEU A 223 -21.67 -9.17 7.55
CA LEU A 223 -22.74 -8.19 7.74
C LEU A 223 -23.97 -8.56 6.94
N PRO A 224 -25.19 -8.28 7.44
CA PRO A 224 -26.42 -8.59 6.71
C PRO A 224 -26.59 -7.74 5.43
N GLU A 225 -25.87 -6.63 5.33
CA GLU A 225 -25.86 -5.72 4.19
C GLU A 225 -24.56 -4.91 4.13
N ASN A 226 -24.20 -4.44 2.95
CA ASN A 226 -23.09 -3.49 2.79
C ASN A 226 -23.50 -2.12 3.34
N ARG A 227 -22.71 -1.60 4.27
CA ARG A 227 -22.93 -0.30 4.90
C ARG A 227 -21.99 0.80 4.38
N GLY A 228 -21.39 0.59 3.22
CA GLY A 228 -20.36 1.48 2.68
C GLY A 228 -19.04 1.36 3.42
N ILE A 229 -18.02 2.07 2.94
CA ILE A 229 -16.67 1.99 3.51
C ILE A 229 -16.65 2.38 4.98
N SER A 230 -17.26 3.51 5.37
CA SER A 230 -17.33 3.93 6.76
C SER A 230 -18.09 2.95 7.65
N GLY A 231 -19.24 2.46 7.17
CA GLY A 231 -20.05 1.54 7.95
C GLY A 231 -19.38 0.20 8.19
N ASN A 232 -18.79 -0.41 7.16
CA ASN A 232 -18.06 -1.68 7.28
C ASN A 232 -16.80 -1.49 8.16
N SER A 233 -16.05 -0.41 7.99
CA SER A 233 -14.89 -0.10 8.85
C SER A 233 -15.30 0.06 10.31
N ASN A 234 -16.40 0.74 10.60
CA ASN A 234 -16.88 0.91 11.97
C ASN A 234 -17.29 -0.42 12.61
N GLU A 235 -17.81 -1.38 11.81
CA GLU A 235 -18.06 -2.74 12.33
C GLU A 235 -16.74 -3.46 12.66
N ALA A 236 -15.69 -3.31 11.82
CA ALA A 236 -14.37 -3.83 12.15
C ALA A 236 -13.79 -3.16 13.42
N PHE A 237 -13.97 -1.85 13.61
CA PHE A 237 -13.56 -1.14 14.83
C PHE A 237 -14.30 -1.64 16.08
N ARG A 238 -15.57 -2.05 15.96
CA ARG A 238 -16.33 -2.62 17.09
C ARG A 238 -15.82 -3.99 17.55
N LEU A 239 -15.19 -4.75 16.65
CA LEU A 239 -14.54 -6.02 17.00
C LEU A 239 -13.22 -5.81 17.75
N ALA A 240 -12.62 -4.62 17.64
CA ALA A 240 -11.33 -4.30 18.20
C ALA A 240 -11.34 -4.26 19.73
N GLU A 241 -10.45 -5.01 20.37
CA GLU A 241 -10.24 -5.03 21.82
C GLU A 241 -8.83 -4.55 22.22
N GLY A 242 -7.92 -4.42 21.25
CA GLY A 242 -6.55 -3.95 21.47
C GLY A 242 -6.47 -2.48 21.91
N ASP A 243 -5.27 -2.03 22.25
CA ASP A 243 -5.01 -0.67 22.72
C ASP A 243 -5.08 0.35 21.57
N PHE A 244 -4.67 -0.07 20.38
CA PHE A 244 -4.63 0.75 19.17
C PHE A 244 -5.29 0.03 17.99
N VAL A 245 -5.98 0.79 17.16
CA VAL A 245 -6.58 0.32 15.91
C VAL A 245 -5.69 0.73 14.74
N VAL A 246 -5.30 -0.25 13.94
CA VAL A 246 -4.56 -0.09 12.68
C VAL A 246 -5.56 -0.20 11.54
N MET A 247 -5.66 0.85 10.72
CA MET A 247 -6.55 0.83 9.56
C MET A 247 -5.81 0.21 8.37
N LEU A 248 -6.42 -0.81 7.77
CA LEU A 248 -5.87 -1.51 6.61
C LEU A 248 -6.99 -1.80 5.62
N ASP A 249 -6.77 -1.49 4.35
CA ASP A 249 -7.69 -1.84 3.28
C ASP A 249 -7.50 -3.30 2.85
N HIS A 250 -8.56 -3.93 2.36
CA HIS A 250 -8.62 -5.37 2.10
C HIS A 250 -7.77 -5.87 0.93
N ASP A 251 -7.25 -4.97 0.12
CA ASP A 251 -6.43 -5.24 -1.07
C ASP A 251 -4.99 -4.71 -0.93
N ASP A 252 -4.66 -4.09 0.20
CA ASP A 252 -3.36 -3.48 0.48
C ASP A 252 -2.44 -4.37 1.32
N LEU A 253 -1.21 -3.92 1.55
CA LEU A 253 -0.20 -4.68 2.28
C LEU A 253 0.48 -3.84 3.36
N LEU A 254 0.83 -4.50 4.46
CA LEU A 254 1.72 -3.96 5.49
C LEU A 254 3.17 -4.43 5.26
N GLU A 255 4.14 -3.52 5.45
CA GLU A 255 5.55 -3.91 5.58
C GLU A 255 5.72 -4.82 6.82
N ALA A 256 6.60 -5.80 6.74
CA ALA A 256 6.74 -6.84 7.75
C ALA A 256 7.04 -6.34 9.18
N ASP A 257 7.65 -5.16 9.32
CA ASP A 257 7.95 -4.55 10.61
C ASP A 257 7.02 -3.38 10.98
N ALA A 258 5.90 -3.19 10.27
CA ALA A 258 5.01 -2.06 10.47
C ALA A 258 4.52 -1.93 11.93
N LEU A 259 4.01 -3.01 12.51
CA LEU A 259 3.54 -3.02 13.89
C LEU A 259 4.70 -2.87 14.89
N SER A 260 5.88 -3.41 14.58
CA SER A 260 7.08 -3.24 15.42
C SER A 260 7.54 -1.78 15.47
N GLN A 261 7.48 -1.06 14.35
CA GLN A 261 7.83 0.36 14.29
C GLN A 261 6.81 1.21 15.06
N ALA A 262 5.51 0.94 14.91
CA ALA A 262 4.47 1.59 15.69
C ALA A 262 4.64 1.34 17.19
N ALA A 263 4.88 0.09 17.60
CA ALA A 263 5.14 -0.26 18.98
C ALA A 263 6.37 0.47 19.55
N ALA A 264 7.46 0.58 18.77
CA ALA A 264 8.66 1.29 19.19
C ALA A 264 8.39 2.77 19.50
N VAL A 265 7.59 3.46 18.69
CA VAL A 265 7.16 4.84 18.95
C VAL A 265 6.34 4.91 20.24
N LEU A 266 5.35 4.03 20.40
CA LEU A 266 4.46 4.00 21.56
C LEU A 266 5.17 3.61 22.87
N TYR A 267 6.25 2.83 22.79
CA TYR A 267 7.10 2.55 23.95
C TYR A 267 7.94 3.75 24.38
N VAL A 268 8.35 4.59 23.46
CA VAL A 268 9.12 5.81 23.74
C VAL A 268 8.19 6.95 24.16
N ARG A 269 7.01 7.04 23.55
CA ARG A 269 5.98 8.06 23.78
C ARG A 269 4.64 7.40 24.10
N PRO A 270 4.45 6.88 25.32
CA PRO A 270 3.24 6.11 25.68
C PRO A 270 1.95 6.94 25.71
N ASP A 271 2.07 8.26 25.75
CA ASP A 271 0.97 9.22 25.66
C ASP A 271 0.51 9.52 24.23
N THR A 272 1.20 8.97 23.21
CA THR A 272 0.80 9.15 21.79
C THR A 272 -0.60 8.58 21.56
N ASP A 273 -1.43 9.34 20.84
CA ASP A 273 -2.79 8.94 20.48
C ASP A 273 -2.93 8.52 19.02
N PHE A 274 -2.07 9.06 18.15
CA PHE A 274 -2.11 8.78 16.73
C PHE A 274 -0.71 8.65 16.15
N VAL A 275 -0.49 7.60 15.37
CA VAL A 275 0.75 7.35 14.64
C VAL A 275 0.41 7.16 13.16
N TYR A 276 1.19 7.76 12.28
CA TYR A 276 1.13 7.51 10.84
C TYR A 276 2.52 7.31 10.25
N SER A 277 2.61 6.69 9.09
CA SER A 277 3.87 6.44 8.41
C SER A 277 3.85 6.88 6.95
N ASP A 278 5.01 6.87 6.31
CA ASP A 278 5.12 6.93 4.86
C ASP A 278 4.48 5.71 4.21
N SER A 279 4.13 5.83 2.93
CA SER A 279 3.55 4.77 2.12
C SER A 279 4.12 4.79 0.71
N ASP A 280 3.87 3.74 -0.05
CA ASP A 280 4.15 3.70 -1.48
C ASP A 280 2.99 3.02 -2.23
N LEU A 281 3.14 2.87 -3.52
CA LEU A 281 2.24 2.08 -4.35
C LEU A 281 2.85 0.71 -4.59
N THR A 282 2.01 -0.32 -4.65
CA THR A 282 2.42 -1.63 -5.15
C THR A 282 1.62 -1.99 -6.40
N ASP A 283 2.20 -2.83 -7.25
CA ASP A 283 1.51 -3.35 -8.43
C ASP A 283 0.36 -4.29 -8.04
N HIS A 284 -0.44 -4.70 -9.02
CA HIS A 284 -1.59 -5.59 -8.82
C HIS A 284 -1.24 -6.87 -8.04
N ASP A 285 -0.03 -7.39 -8.19
CA ASP A 285 0.39 -8.65 -7.56
C ASP A 285 1.09 -8.46 -6.20
N GLY A 286 1.28 -7.21 -5.76
CA GLY A 286 2.02 -6.92 -4.54
C GLY A 286 3.50 -7.31 -4.61
N LEU A 287 4.09 -7.32 -5.80
CA LEU A 287 5.47 -7.77 -6.03
C LEU A 287 6.46 -6.61 -6.21
N TYR A 288 5.98 -5.48 -6.70
CA TYR A 288 6.82 -4.33 -7.02
C TYR A 288 6.25 -3.08 -6.38
N CYS A 289 7.03 -2.46 -5.48
CA CYS A 289 6.68 -1.21 -4.83
C CYS A 289 7.36 -0.03 -5.53
N TYR A 290 6.61 1.07 -5.72
CA TYR A 290 7.06 2.25 -6.47
C TYR A 290 6.37 3.52 -5.96
N ASN A 291 6.83 4.69 -6.42
CA ASN A 291 6.28 5.99 -6.07
C ASN A 291 6.10 6.21 -4.56
N PRO A 292 7.18 6.14 -3.76
CA PRO A 292 7.07 6.37 -2.32
C PRO A 292 6.58 7.79 -2.04
N LEU A 293 5.60 7.90 -1.15
CA LEU A 293 5.09 9.14 -0.59
C LEU A 293 5.73 9.37 0.78
N TYR A 294 6.72 10.25 0.81
CA TYR A 294 7.34 10.71 2.05
C TYR A 294 6.50 11.85 2.63
N LYS A 295 6.01 11.66 3.83
CA LYS A 295 5.06 12.56 4.47
C LYS A 295 5.79 13.54 5.39
N PRO A 296 5.27 14.76 5.57
CA PRO A 296 5.79 15.68 6.57
C PRO A 296 5.49 15.18 7.99
N ASP A 297 6.19 15.71 8.98
CA ASP A 297 5.73 15.66 10.36
C ASP A 297 4.35 16.32 10.47
N TRP A 298 3.65 16.06 11.60
CA TRP A 298 2.29 16.55 11.80
C TRP A 298 2.15 18.05 11.49
N SER A 299 1.32 18.34 10.50
CA SER A 299 1.01 19.70 10.05
C SER A 299 -0.49 19.81 9.76
N PRO A 300 -1.28 20.37 10.71
CA PRO A 300 -2.70 20.58 10.50
C PRO A 300 -2.98 21.52 9.31
N GLU A 301 -2.10 22.48 9.03
CA GLU A 301 -2.22 23.40 7.90
C GLU A 301 -2.12 22.65 6.57
N THR A 302 -1.19 21.69 6.47
CA THR A 302 -1.05 20.85 5.28
C THR A 302 -2.25 19.92 5.16
N LEU A 303 -2.74 19.37 6.30
CA LEU A 303 -3.88 18.46 6.29
C LEU A 303 -5.19 19.16 5.84
N ILE A 304 -5.37 20.45 6.10
CA ILE A 304 -6.50 21.22 5.56
C ILE A 304 -6.42 21.31 4.03
N CYS A 305 -5.20 21.35 3.48
CA CYS A 305 -4.99 21.51 2.03
C CYS A 305 -5.00 20.20 1.27
N ALA A 306 -4.54 19.13 1.87
CA ALA A 306 -4.43 17.80 1.25
C ALA A 306 -4.43 16.69 2.29
N ASN A 307 -5.14 15.60 2.02
CA ASN A 307 -5.04 14.39 2.85
C ASN A 307 -3.71 13.67 2.58
N TYR A 308 -2.64 14.14 3.25
CA TYR A 308 -1.31 13.55 3.08
C TYR A 308 -1.09 12.31 3.96
N ILE A 309 -1.95 12.09 4.97
CA ILE A 309 -1.77 10.99 5.94
C ILE A 309 -2.14 9.64 5.31
N THR A 310 -3.37 9.49 4.82
CA THR A 310 -3.91 8.25 4.24
C THR A 310 -3.55 7.01 5.09
N HIS A 311 -2.60 6.18 4.63
CA HIS A 311 -2.13 4.96 5.27
C HIS A 311 -0.59 5.02 5.47
N LEU A 312 0.04 4.35 6.42
CA LEU A 312 -0.51 3.63 7.55
C LEU A 312 -1.09 4.62 8.59
N SER A 313 -2.18 4.24 9.23
CA SER A 313 -2.80 5.01 10.31
C SER A 313 -3.08 4.11 11.51
N VAL A 314 -2.55 4.50 12.68
CA VAL A 314 -2.66 3.77 13.95
C VAL A 314 -3.22 4.71 15.00
N VAL A 315 -4.45 4.48 15.43
CA VAL A 315 -5.19 5.37 16.34
C VAL A 315 -5.42 4.67 17.68
N ARG A 316 -5.23 5.39 18.80
CA ARG A 316 -5.62 4.89 20.11
C ARG A 316 -7.11 4.54 20.10
N ARG A 317 -7.47 3.29 20.43
CA ARG A 317 -8.84 2.78 20.34
C ARG A 317 -9.84 3.64 21.12
N GLU A 318 -9.48 4.06 22.31
CA GLU A 318 -10.35 4.94 23.13
C GLU A 318 -10.67 6.26 22.41
N LEU A 319 -9.67 6.92 21.81
CA LEU A 319 -9.86 8.13 21.04
C LEU A 319 -10.74 7.88 19.81
N LEU A 320 -10.48 6.80 19.05
CA LEU A 320 -11.27 6.44 17.87
C LEU A 320 -12.75 6.25 18.23
N MET A 321 -13.03 5.53 19.33
CA MET A 321 -14.40 5.31 19.82
C MET A 321 -15.04 6.59 20.33
N GLN A 322 -14.30 7.45 21.05
CA GLN A 322 -14.77 8.75 21.52
C GLN A 322 -15.16 9.68 20.35
N LEU A 323 -14.40 9.64 19.26
CA LEU A 323 -14.69 10.39 18.03
C LEU A 323 -15.85 9.80 17.21
N GLY A 324 -16.33 8.59 17.54
CA GLY A 324 -17.42 7.91 16.85
C GLY A 324 -17.01 7.24 15.54
N GLY A 325 -15.73 6.96 15.36
CA GLY A 325 -15.21 6.27 14.17
C GLY A 325 -15.30 7.10 12.88
N LEU A 326 -15.46 6.40 11.75
CA LEU A 326 -15.68 7.01 10.44
C LEU A 326 -17.16 7.40 10.27
N LYS A 327 -17.42 8.45 9.48
CA LYS A 327 -18.76 8.97 9.26
C LYS A 327 -19.20 8.78 7.82
N PRO A 328 -20.33 8.08 7.57
CA PRO A 328 -20.81 7.78 6.22
C PRO A 328 -21.06 9.00 5.33
N GLU A 329 -21.41 10.13 5.93
CA GLU A 329 -21.59 11.39 5.19
C GLU A 329 -20.33 11.90 4.51
N TYR A 330 -19.15 11.34 4.86
CA TYR A 330 -17.86 11.67 4.25
C TYR A 330 -17.29 10.48 3.43
N ASP A 331 -18.08 9.48 3.07
CA ASP A 331 -17.59 8.36 2.24
C ASP A 331 -16.88 8.89 0.98
N GLY A 332 -15.65 8.42 0.75
CA GLY A 332 -14.70 8.94 -0.26
C GLY A 332 -13.71 9.99 0.26
N ALA A 333 -13.87 10.45 1.52
CA ALA A 333 -12.95 11.28 2.29
C ALA A 333 -13.11 11.02 3.80
N GLN A 334 -13.59 9.84 4.17
CA GLN A 334 -13.93 9.43 5.55
C GLN A 334 -12.70 9.44 6.48
N ASP A 335 -11.56 9.05 5.96
CA ASP A 335 -10.26 9.09 6.62
C ASP A 335 -9.80 10.54 6.85
N TRP A 336 -9.95 11.40 5.85
CA TRP A 336 -9.59 12.82 5.98
C TRP A 336 -10.41 13.53 7.06
N ASP A 337 -11.74 13.32 7.09
CA ASP A 337 -12.57 13.84 8.19
C ASP A 337 -12.13 13.31 9.55
N LEU A 338 -11.82 12.01 9.65
CA LEU A 338 -11.34 11.43 10.90
C LEU A 338 -10.02 12.07 11.35
N PHE A 339 -9.04 12.25 10.45
CA PHE A 339 -7.75 12.84 10.79
C PHE A 339 -7.87 14.31 11.21
N LEU A 340 -8.77 15.07 10.59
CA LEU A 340 -9.09 16.43 11.01
C LEU A 340 -9.67 16.43 12.44
N ARG A 341 -10.61 15.51 12.75
CA ARG A 341 -11.17 15.38 14.12
C ARG A 341 -10.15 14.90 15.14
N ILE A 342 -9.22 14.02 14.76
CA ILE A 342 -8.10 13.62 15.62
C ILE A 342 -7.26 14.86 15.97
N GLY A 343 -6.87 15.67 14.98
CA GLY A 343 -6.09 16.88 15.21
C GLY A 343 -6.85 17.99 15.99
N GLU A 344 -8.20 17.92 16.06
CA GLU A 344 -9.00 18.77 16.96
C GLU A 344 -8.96 18.26 18.40
N ALA A 345 -8.80 16.96 18.60
CA ALA A 345 -8.90 16.32 19.91
C ALA A 345 -7.55 16.16 20.62
N THR A 346 -6.45 16.05 19.87
CA THR A 346 -5.11 15.82 20.44
C THR A 346 -4.00 16.39 19.56
N ASP A 347 -2.89 16.76 20.20
CA ASP A 347 -1.60 17.09 19.57
C ASP A 347 -0.55 15.98 19.75
N ARG A 348 -0.91 14.89 20.43
CA ARG A 348 -0.04 13.72 20.66
C ARG A 348 -0.02 12.81 19.44
N ILE A 349 0.53 13.33 18.34
CA ILE A 349 0.59 12.71 17.02
C ILE A 349 2.05 12.50 16.66
N CYS A 350 2.37 11.32 16.12
CA CYS A 350 3.73 10.96 15.70
C CYS A 350 3.76 10.47 14.26
N HIS A 351 4.74 10.94 13.50
CA HIS A 351 5.11 10.44 12.20
C HIS A 351 6.25 9.42 12.31
N ILE A 352 6.17 8.33 11.56
CA ILE A 352 7.26 7.38 11.34
C ILE A 352 7.77 7.61 9.92
N PRO A 353 8.96 8.19 9.71
CA PRO A 353 9.51 8.49 8.39
C PRO A 353 10.06 7.22 7.73
N LYS A 354 9.19 6.24 7.53
CA LYS A 354 9.47 4.96 6.90
C LYS A 354 8.24 4.48 6.14
N VAL A 355 8.44 3.93 4.94
CA VAL A 355 7.38 3.25 4.18
C VAL A 355 7.01 1.97 4.92
N LEU A 356 5.79 1.93 5.47
CA LEU A 356 5.24 0.79 6.23
C LEU A 356 3.92 0.28 5.67
N TYR A 357 3.44 0.88 4.61
CA TYR A 357 2.18 0.56 3.96
C TYR A 357 2.35 0.61 2.44
N HIS A 358 1.82 -0.39 1.74
CA HIS A 358 1.88 -0.50 0.30
C HIS A 358 0.46 -0.49 -0.26
N TRP A 359 0.10 0.61 -0.90
CA TRP A 359 -1.20 0.80 -1.51
C TRP A 359 -1.25 0.14 -2.88
N ARG A 360 -2.15 -0.82 -3.07
CA ARG A 360 -2.27 -1.54 -4.34
C ARG A 360 -2.93 -0.66 -5.40
N ALA A 361 -2.19 -0.42 -6.49
CA ALA A 361 -2.67 0.33 -7.62
C ALA A 361 -3.63 -0.55 -8.46
N ALA A 362 -4.92 -0.44 -8.21
CA ALA A 362 -5.94 -1.02 -9.08
C ALA A 362 -6.29 -0.05 -10.22
N GLU A 363 -6.65 -0.58 -11.39
CA GLU A 363 -7.12 0.24 -12.54
C GLU A 363 -8.35 1.11 -12.19
N THR A 364 -9.09 0.72 -11.14
CA THR A 364 -10.27 1.42 -10.60
C THR A 364 -9.97 2.24 -9.35
N SER A 365 -8.70 2.30 -8.91
CA SER A 365 -8.31 2.99 -7.69
C SER A 365 -8.42 4.50 -7.83
N THR A 366 -8.95 5.16 -6.80
CA THR A 366 -8.95 6.63 -6.69
C THR A 366 -7.55 7.23 -6.64
N ALA A 367 -6.52 6.42 -6.39
CA ALA A 367 -5.12 6.83 -6.44
C ALA A 367 -4.65 7.23 -7.84
N LEU A 368 -5.26 6.65 -8.89
CA LEU A 368 -4.84 6.88 -10.28
C LEU A 368 -5.72 7.93 -10.99
N ASP A 369 -7.02 8.04 -10.67
CA ASP A 369 -7.90 9.02 -11.30
C ASP A 369 -9.05 9.46 -10.38
N VAL A 370 -8.92 10.64 -9.80
CA VAL A 370 -9.95 11.27 -8.95
C VAL A 370 -11.22 11.62 -9.72
N SER A 371 -11.15 11.75 -11.05
CA SER A 371 -12.32 12.06 -11.88
C SER A 371 -13.34 10.92 -11.92
N LEU A 372 -12.95 9.69 -11.56
CA LEU A 372 -13.80 8.51 -11.57
C LEU A 372 -14.86 8.49 -10.45
N LYS A 373 -14.68 9.31 -9.38
CA LYS A 373 -15.61 9.34 -8.23
C LYS A 373 -16.01 10.77 -7.85
N PRO A 374 -16.96 11.39 -8.56
CA PRO A 374 -17.40 12.76 -8.25
C PRO A 374 -17.84 12.97 -6.80
N TYR A 375 -18.46 11.96 -6.17
CA TYR A 375 -18.89 12.01 -4.77
C TYR A 375 -17.72 12.19 -3.79
N ALA A 376 -16.56 11.64 -4.11
CA ALA A 376 -15.38 11.79 -3.25
C ALA A 376 -14.90 13.25 -3.18
N ARG A 377 -14.95 13.98 -4.31
CA ARG A 377 -14.63 15.42 -4.33
C ARG A 377 -15.57 16.23 -3.45
N GLU A 378 -16.87 15.94 -3.51
CA GLU A 378 -17.87 16.62 -2.65
C GLU A 378 -17.62 16.28 -1.17
N ALA A 379 -17.30 15.03 -0.85
CA ALA A 379 -16.96 14.60 0.50
C ALA A 379 -15.69 15.31 1.03
N GLN A 380 -14.65 15.44 0.20
CA GLN A 380 -13.42 16.17 0.53
C GLN A 380 -13.71 17.64 0.90
N LEU A 381 -14.46 18.36 0.05
CA LEU A 381 -14.84 19.75 0.34
C LEU A 381 -15.69 19.84 1.62
N ARG A 382 -16.61 18.90 1.82
CA ARG A 382 -17.46 18.85 3.02
C ARG A 382 -16.61 18.65 4.27
N ALA A 383 -15.70 17.67 4.28
CA ALA A 383 -14.84 17.37 5.43
C ALA A 383 -14.04 18.61 5.86
N VAL A 384 -13.41 19.32 4.92
CA VAL A 384 -12.65 20.52 5.21
C VAL A 384 -13.55 21.70 5.59
N SER A 385 -14.70 21.90 4.91
CA SER A 385 -15.64 22.99 5.24
C SER A 385 -16.22 22.85 6.64
N ASP A 386 -16.58 21.63 7.03
CA ASP A 386 -17.12 21.33 8.35
C ASP A 386 -16.03 21.49 9.44
N TYR A 387 -14.78 21.12 9.15
CA TYR A 387 -13.65 21.41 10.02
C TYR A 387 -13.47 22.92 10.23
N LEU A 388 -13.45 23.73 9.15
CA LEU A 388 -13.33 25.20 9.27
C LEU A 388 -14.46 25.76 10.12
N THR A 389 -15.68 25.27 9.93
CA THR A 389 -16.87 25.69 10.70
C THR A 389 -16.72 25.33 12.18
N ARG A 390 -16.34 24.10 12.52
CA ARG A 390 -16.12 23.66 13.90
C ARG A 390 -15.04 24.46 14.61
N ARG A 391 -13.99 24.85 13.87
CA ARG A 391 -12.88 25.66 14.38
C ARG A 391 -13.18 27.15 14.42
N GLY A 392 -14.34 27.59 13.93
CA GLY A 392 -14.67 29.01 13.82
C GLY A 392 -13.74 29.79 12.89
N VAL A 393 -13.15 29.11 11.91
CA VAL A 393 -12.24 29.71 10.92
C VAL A 393 -13.08 30.38 9.83
N PRO A 394 -12.99 31.71 9.64
CA PRO A 394 -13.78 32.44 8.65
C PRO A 394 -13.19 32.28 7.25
N GLY A 395 -13.41 31.11 6.65
CA GLY A 395 -12.90 30.75 5.34
C GLY A 395 -13.82 29.80 4.61
N ARG A 396 -13.61 29.66 3.31
CA ARG A 396 -14.30 28.73 2.42
C ARG A 396 -13.30 27.76 1.79
N ALA A 397 -13.56 26.48 1.92
CA ALA A 397 -12.80 25.46 1.23
C ALA A 397 -13.16 25.43 -0.26
N VAL A 398 -12.15 25.49 -1.12
CA VAL A 398 -12.30 25.36 -2.58
C VAL A 398 -11.15 24.54 -3.16
N PHE A 399 -11.38 23.79 -4.25
CA PHE A 399 -10.28 23.14 -4.95
C PHE A 399 -9.36 24.15 -5.62
N VAL A 400 -8.06 23.86 -5.64
CA VAL A 400 -7.07 24.72 -6.31
C VAL A 400 -7.38 24.84 -7.80
N ASP A 401 -7.75 23.73 -8.43
CA ASP A 401 -8.21 23.66 -9.82
C ASP A 401 -9.18 22.49 -10.05
N ARG A 402 -9.67 22.32 -11.30
CA ARG A 402 -10.65 21.28 -11.64
C ARG A 402 -10.12 19.85 -11.55
N GLY A 403 -8.83 19.63 -11.72
CA GLY A 403 -8.18 18.33 -11.70
C GLY A 403 -7.49 18.01 -10.37
N SER A 404 -7.35 18.99 -9.48
CA SER A 404 -6.63 18.85 -8.22
C SER A 404 -7.46 18.14 -7.14
N THR A 405 -6.79 17.37 -6.30
CA THR A 405 -7.29 16.92 -4.99
C THR A 405 -6.92 17.89 -3.88
N CYS A 406 -6.09 18.91 -4.17
CA CYS A 406 -5.69 19.91 -3.20
C CYS A 406 -6.77 20.97 -3.02
N ILE A 407 -6.98 21.32 -1.77
CA ILE A 407 -7.92 22.35 -1.33
C ILE A 407 -7.13 23.58 -0.87
N ARG A 408 -7.63 24.77 -1.16
CA ARG A 408 -7.20 26.03 -0.53
C ARG A 408 -8.34 26.62 0.25
N VAL A 409 -8.01 27.40 1.28
CA VAL A 409 -8.98 28.18 2.03
C VAL A 409 -9.02 29.59 1.46
N GLU A 410 -10.19 30.01 0.96
CA GLU A 410 -10.46 31.40 0.59
C GLU A 410 -10.99 32.12 1.83
N TRP A 411 -10.21 33.09 2.34
CA TRP A 411 -10.57 33.85 3.54
C TRP A 411 -11.67 34.87 3.22
N GLN A 412 -12.54 35.14 4.18
CA GLN A 412 -13.53 36.19 4.02
C GLN A 412 -12.86 37.55 4.15
N ASP A 413 -13.27 38.54 3.33
CA ASP A 413 -12.66 39.89 3.23
C ASP A 413 -12.69 40.74 4.49
N ASN A 414 -13.33 40.29 5.58
CA ASN A 414 -13.52 41.03 6.82
C ASN A 414 -12.76 40.43 8.01
N LEU A 415 -11.57 39.85 7.77
CA LEU A 415 -10.71 39.48 8.89
C LEU A 415 -10.24 40.73 9.64
N PRO A 416 -10.36 40.80 10.99
CA PRO A 416 -9.65 41.83 11.73
C PRO A 416 -8.16 41.72 11.43
N GLU A 417 -7.48 42.84 11.34
CA GLU A 417 -6.02 42.87 11.19
C GLU A 417 -5.40 41.96 12.26
N ALA A 418 -4.99 40.79 11.91
CA ALA A 418 -4.32 39.87 12.82
C ALA A 418 -2.81 40.10 12.66
N ASP A 419 -2.15 40.36 13.78
CA ASP A 419 -0.70 40.33 13.85
C ASP A 419 -0.23 38.91 13.45
N VAL A 420 0.34 38.77 12.27
CA VAL A 420 0.89 37.52 11.83
C VAL A 420 2.17 37.23 12.61
N VAL A 421 2.05 36.50 13.70
CA VAL A 421 3.22 36.00 14.44
C VAL A 421 3.77 34.79 13.70
N ILE A 422 4.73 35.01 12.82
CA ILE A 422 5.54 33.92 12.24
C ILE A 422 6.47 33.42 13.35
N ARG A 423 6.13 32.32 13.98
CA ARG A 423 7.09 31.59 14.83
C ARG A 423 8.05 30.83 13.91
N ARG A 424 9.30 31.26 13.90
CA ARG A 424 10.42 30.55 13.29
C ARG A 424 10.84 29.35 14.13
#